data_1aee176d92f2ef89dd254aa5572c3975
#
_entry.id   1aee176d92f2ef89dd254aa5572c3975
#
_cell.length_a   1.000
_cell.length_b   1.000
_cell.length_c   1.000
_cell.angle_alpha   90.00
_cell.angle_beta   90.00
_cell.angle_gamma   90.00
#
_symmetry.space_group_name_H-M   'P 1'
#
loop_
_entity.id
_entity.type
_entity.pdbx_description
1 polymer ?
#
loop_
_entity_poly.entity_id
_entity_poly.type
_entity_poly.pdbx_seq_one_letter_code
_entity_poly.pdbx_strand_id
1 'polypeptide(L)'
;TLFRSITLHHLLSLTSGIEGGPIARPPDYAVAIAARPVAAPGERFAYGPTPFQIFGEIMRRKTGDPLAYLQRRVFDPLSIRPTHWRRGADGNPHMPSGAALTARDWARFGWFVLQEGQGRVDEAALAQCFIGSRANPGYGLSWWLLRRGLVAPGRGQRVDVDLALEQRLGPIHMAAGAGDQRLYLLPRQQIVIARQATGILRALRSRREPGGYTDAEFLRTLFDAPG
;
A
#
# COMPACT_ATOMS: atom_id res chain seq x y z
N THR A 1 2.34 -4.82 -29.10
CA THR A 1 1.55 -3.83 -28.34
C THR A 1 1.96 -3.89 -26.86
N LEU A 2 2.35 -2.76 -26.27
CA LEU A 2 2.84 -2.64 -24.86
C LEU A 2 1.90 -3.28 -23.83
N PHE A 3 0.60 -3.31 -24.05
CA PHE A 3 -0.37 -3.93 -23.14
C PHE A 3 -0.21 -5.45 -22.94
N ARG A 4 0.27 -6.19 -23.94
CA ARG A 4 0.39 -7.65 -23.83
C ARG A 4 1.51 -8.10 -22.88
N SER A 5 2.44 -7.21 -22.55
CA SER A 5 3.57 -7.48 -21.66
C SER A 5 3.36 -7.01 -20.22
N ILE A 6 2.25 -6.30 -19.92
CA ILE A 6 1.94 -5.89 -18.56
C ILE A 6 1.44 -7.10 -17.76
N THR A 7 2.10 -7.39 -16.64
CA THR A 7 1.75 -8.46 -15.70
C THR A 7 1.07 -7.90 -14.45
N LEU A 8 0.50 -8.78 -13.62
CA LEU A 8 0.00 -8.40 -12.29
C LEU A 8 1.10 -7.81 -11.41
N HIS A 9 2.32 -8.36 -11.52
CA HIS A 9 3.49 -7.84 -10.84
C HIS A 9 3.74 -6.37 -11.21
N HIS A 10 3.71 -6.02 -12.49
CA HIS A 10 3.89 -4.65 -12.95
C HIS A 10 2.80 -3.69 -12.44
N LEU A 11 1.55 -4.16 -12.34
CA LEU A 11 0.46 -3.35 -11.78
C LEU A 11 0.66 -3.08 -10.29
N LEU A 12 0.95 -4.12 -9.51
CA LEU A 12 1.05 -4.03 -8.05
C LEU A 12 2.35 -3.39 -7.57
N SER A 13 3.44 -3.49 -8.36
CA SER A 13 4.70 -2.76 -8.11
C SER A 13 4.70 -1.33 -8.66
N LEU A 14 3.59 -0.91 -9.31
CA LEU A 14 3.45 0.42 -9.92
C LEU A 14 4.50 0.72 -10.99
N THR A 15 4.89 -0.32 -11.72
CA THR A 15 5.86 -0.24 -12.83
C THR A 15 5.25 -0.66 -14.17
N SER A 16 3.94 -0.60 -14.31
CA SER A 16 3.23 -1.01 -15.53
C SER A 16 3.45 -0.09 -16.74
N GLY A 17 4.08 1.07 -16.55
CA GLY A 17 4.17 2.12 -17.55
C GLY A 17 2.90 2.96 -17.69
N ILE A 18 1.84 2.62 -16.96
CA ILE A 18 0.58 3.39 -16.92
C ILE A 18 0.73 4.51 -15.88
N GLU A 19 0.27 5.71 -16.22
CA GLU A 19 0.26 6.84 -15.28
C GLU A 19 -0.58 6.52 -14.03
N GLY A 20 -0.05 6.86 -12.87
CA GLY A 20 -0.69 6.57 -11.58
C GLY A 20 -2.03 7.27 -11.39
N GLY A 21 -2.19 8.45 -11.96
CA GLY A 21 -3.36 9.29 -11.77
C GLY A 21 -3.44 9.98 -10.40
N PRO A 22 -4.47 10.80 -10.15
CA PRO A 22 -4.60 11.57 -8.92
C PRO A 22 -4.97 10.67 -7.73
N ILE A 23 -4.15 10.69 -6.68
CA ILE A 23 -4.27 9.82 -5.50
C ILE A 23 -5.63 9.95 -4.80
N ALA A 24 -6.17 11.18 -4.73
CA ALA A 24 -7.43 11.43 -4.03
C ALA A 24 -8.69 10.99 -4.81
N ARG A 25 -8.54 10.69 -6.09
CA ARG A 25 -9.65 10.36 -7.00
C ARG A 25 -9.29 9.13 -7.84
N PRO A 26 -9.38 7.91 -7.28
CA PRO A 26 -9.22 6.70 -8.07
C PRO A 26 -10.22 6.72 -9.25
N PRO A 27 -9.77 6.39 -10.46
CA PRO A 27 -10.68 6.31 -11.61
C PRO A 27 -11.64 5.12 -11.45
N ASP A 28 -12.81 5.21 -12.09
CA ASP A 28 -13.68 4.05 -12.28
C ASP A 28 -12.98 2.97 -13.09
N TYR A 29 -13.39 1.69 -12.95
CA TYR A 29 -12.71 0.57 -13.58
C TYR A 29 -12.67 0.68 -15.11
N ALA A 30 -13.73 1.14 -15.73
CA ALA A 30 -13.78 1.35 -17.18
C ALA A 30 -12.73 2.38 -17.65
N VAL A 31 -12.56 3.47 -16.89
CA VAL A 31 -11.56 4.51 -17.17
C VAL A 31 -10.16 3.95 -16.96
N ALA A 32 -9.95 3.20 -15.87
CA ALA A 32 -8.66 2.61 -15.55
C ALA A 32 -8.17 1.63 -16.65
N ILE A 33 -9.02 0.74 -17.12
CA ILE A 33 -8.65 -0.23 -18.18
C ILE A 33 -8.47 0.41 -19.56
N ALA A 34 -9.02 1.60 -19.79
CA ALA A 34 -8.80 2.38 -21.00
C ALA A 34 -7.50 3.19 -20.98
N ALA A 35 -6.83 3.30 -19.83
CA ALA A 35 -5.57 4.03 -19.69
C ALA A 35 -4.47 3.39 -20.52
N ARG A 36 -3.71 4.22 -21.25
CA ARG A 36 -2.63 3.76 -22.11
C ARG A 36 -1.28 3.86 -21.39
N PRO A 37 -0.39 2.85 -21.56
CA PRO A 37 0.97 2.98 -21.06
C PRO A 37 1.74 4.05 -21.83
N VAL A 38 2.54 4.83 -21.09
CA VAL A 38 3.41 5.89 -21.61
C VAL A 38 4.90 5.51 -21.51
N ALA A 39 5.19 4.34 -20.97
CA ALA A 39 6.52 3.76 -20.86
C ALA A 39 6.43 2.23 -20.96
N ALA A 40 7.55 1.54 -21.15
CA ALA A 40 7.60 0.09 -21.13
C ALA A 40 7.37 -0.45 -19.69
N PRO A 41 6.75 -1.62 -19.53
CA PRO A 41 6.61 -2.25 -18.22
C PRO A 41 7.98 -2.52 -17.58
N GLY A 42 8.11 -2.18 -16.30
CA GLY A 42 9.34 -2.29 -15.53
C GLY A 42 10.30 -1.09 -15.66
N GLU A 43 10.07 -0.18 -16.61
CA GLU A 43 10.96 0.92 -16.89
C GLU A 43 10.94 2.03 -15.84
N ARG A 44 9.74 2.41 -15.37
CA ARG A 44 9.58 3.51 -14.41
C ARG A 44 8.54 3.19 -13.34
N PHE A 45 8.73 3.75 -12.16
CA PHE A 45 7.77 3.76 -11.07
C PHE A 45 6.82 4.95 -11.20
N ALA A 46 5.51 4.72 -11.17
CA ALA A 46 4.48 5.76 -11.24
C ALA A 46 3.41 5.54 -10.16
N TYR A 47 3.56 6.22 -9.01
CA TYR A 47 2.66 6.06 -7.87
C TYR A 47 1.27 6.64 -8.14
N GLY A 48 0.24 5.85 -7.86
CA GLY A 48 -1.15 6.29 -7.96
C GLY A 48 -2.16 5.15 -8.07
N PRO A 49 -3.47 5.48 -8.10
CA PRO A 49 -4.55 4.51 -8.00
C PRO A 49 -4.84 3.71 -9.27
N THR A 50 -4.50 4.22 -10.45
CA THR A 50 -4.94 3.62 -11.72
C THR A 50 -4.55 2.14 -11.88
N PRO A 51 -3.28 1.72 -11.64
CA PRO A 51 -2.91 0.32 -11.74
C PRO A 51 -3.67 -0.60 -10.77
N PHE A 52 -3.99 -0.10 -9.57
CA PHE A 52 -4.79 -0.85 -8.60
C PHE A 52 -6.25 -0.99 -9.02
N GLN A 53 -6.83 0.01 -9.68
CA GLN A 53 -8.19 -0.10 -10.23
C GLN A 53 -8.24 -1.09 -11.40
N ILE A 54 -7.20 -1.16 -12.23
CA ILE A 54 -7.04 -2.21 -13.24
C ILE A 54 -6.99 -3.59 -12.58
N PHE A 55 -6.21 -3.74 -11.51
CA PHE A 55 -6.18 -4.97 -10.72
C PHE A 55 -7.56 -5.31 -10.15
N GLY A 56 -8.30 -4.31 -9.65
CA GLY A 56 -9.67 -4.47 -9.17
C GLY A 56 -10.61 -5.03 -10.25
N GLU A 57 -10.53 -4.53 -11.47
CA GLU A 57 -11.31 -5.06 -12.60
C GLU A 57 -10.91 -6.50 -12.94
N ILE A 58 -9.63 -6.84 -12.91
CA ILE A 58 -9.17 -8.22 -13.10
C ILE A 58 -9.75 -9.12 -12.01
N MET A 59 -9.74 -8.70 -10.76
CA MET A 59 -10.34 -9.43 -9.65
C MET A 59 -11.86 -9.59 -9.84
N ARG A 60 -12.56 -8.53 -10.25
CA ARG A 60 -14.00 -8.58 -10.54
C ARG A 60 -14.32 -9.63 -11.61
N ARG A 61 -13.56 -9.66 -12.70
CA ARG A 61 -13.74 -10.68 -13.77
C ARG A 61 -13.46 -12.10 -13.30
N LYS A 62 -12.51 -12.27 -12.38
CA LYS A 62 -12.11 -13.59 -11.88
C LYS A 62 -13.02 -14.12 -10.76
N THR A 63 -13.56 -13.25 -9.92
CA THR A 63 -14.24 -13.64 -8.66
C THR A 63 -15.69 -13.21 -8.60
N GLY A 64 -16.16 -12.41 -9.56
CA GLY A 64 -17.48 -11.75 -9.57
C GLY A 64 -17.49 -10.50 -8.68
N ASP A 65 -17.25 -10.65 -7.38
CA ASP A 65 -17.18 -9.55 -6.41
C ASP A 65 -15.87 -9.61 -5.63
N PRO A 66 -14.95 -8.65 -5.87
CA PRO A 66 -13.66 -8.59 -5.17
C PRO A 66 -13.79 -8.47 -3.66
N LEU A 67 -14.78 -7.71 -3.17
CA LEU A 67 -14.95 -7.53 -1.73
C LEU A 67 -15.53 -8.76 -1.06
N ALA A 68 -16.52 -9.42 -1.66
CA ALA A 68 -17.04 -10.68 -1.16
C ALA A 68 -15.95 -11.77 -1.16
N TYR A 69 -15.09 -11.79 -2.16
CA TYR A 69 -13.94 -12.69 -2.21
C TYR A 69 -12.96 -12.41 -1.07
N LEU A 70 -12.56 -11.13 -0.88
CA LEU A 70 -11.67 -10.69 0.19
C LEU A 70 -12.27 -10.97 1.57
N GLN A 71 -13.57 -10.73 1.76
CA GLN A 71 -14.29 -11.01 2.99
C GLN A 71 -14.13 -12.48 3.39
N ARG A 72 -14.47 -13.40 2.49
CA ARG A 72 -14.40 -14.85 2.77
C ARG A 72 -12.98 -15.36 2.96
N ARG A 73 -12.02 -14.86 2.15
CA ARG A 73 -10.66 -15.41 2.11
C ARG A 73 -9.75 -14.85 3.19
N VAL A 74 -9.98 -13.60 3.59
CA VAL A 74 -9.07 -12.89 4.50
C VAL A 74 -9.81 -12.37 5.73
N PHE A 75 -10.85 -11.58 5.56
CA PHE A 75 -11.42 -10.83 6.69
C PHE A 75 -12.16 -11.71 7.67
N ASP A 76 -13.02 -12.62 7.22
CA ASP A 76 -13.77 -13.52 8.12
C ASP A 76 -12.83 -14.42 8.93
N PRO A 77 -11.83 -15.10 8.32
CA PRO A 77 -10.87 -15.89 9.07
C PRO A 77 -10.06 -15.11 10.11
N LEU A 78 -9.84 -13.81 9.87
CA LEU A 78 -9.10 -12.94 10.78
C LEU A 78 -9.99 -12.14 11.73
N SER A 79 -11.31 -12.35 11.68
CA SER A 79 -12.30 -11.57 12.44
C SER A 79 -12.17 -10.06 12.20
N ILE A 80 -11.83 -9.66 10.96
CA ILE A 80 -11.74 -8.27 10.53
C ILE A 80 -13.10 -7.82 10.02
N ARG A 81 -13.57 -6.65 10.45
CA ARG A 81 -14.86 -6.08 10.06
C ARG A 81 -14.68 -4.65 9.52
N PRO A 82 -14.51 -4.48 8.19
CA PRO A 82 -14.52 -3.15 7.61
C PRO A 82 -15.82 -2.41 7.92
N THR A 83 -15.75 -1.19 8.41
CA THR A 83 -16.96 -0.40 8.70
C THR A 83 -17.67 0.03 7.43
N HIS A 84 -16.91 0.31 6.38
CA HIS A 84 -17.41 0.51 5.02
C HIS A 84 -16.26 0.36 4.01
N TRP A 85 -16.63 0.31 2.72
CA TRP A 85 -15.67 0.39 1.62
C TRP A 85 -16.13 1.44 0.62
N ARG A 86 -15.29 2.43 0.34
CA ARG A 86 -15.57 3.47 -0.65
C ARG A 86 -15.67 2.86 -2.05
N ARG A 87 -16.63 3.36 -2.83
CA ARG A 87 -16.86 2.92 -4.21
C ARG A 87 -16.78 4.10 -5.17
N GLY A 88 -16.45 3.82 -6.43
CA GLY A 88 -16.54 4.76 -7.53
C GLY A 88 -17.99 5.02 -7.96
N ALA A 89 -18.17 5.89 -8.93
CA ALA A 89 -19.47 6.17 -9.53
C ALA A 89 -20.05 4.93 -10.25
N ASP A 90 -19.18 4.04 -10.72
CA ASP A 90 -19.52 2.75 -11.34
C ASP A 90 -19.93 1.66 -10.30
N GLY A 91 -19.99 1.99 -9.02
CA GLY A 91 -20.31 1.07 -7.93
C GLY A 91 -19.17 0.11 -7.54
N ASN A 92 -18.06 0.10 -8.27
CA ASN A 92 -16.92 -0.75 -7.98
C ASN A 92 -16.08 -0.23 -6.80
N PRO A 93 -15.44 -1.11 -6.00
CA PRO A 93 -14.64 -0.67 -4.86
C PRO A 93 -13.37 0.08 -5.29
N HIS A 94 -13.03 1.12 -4.53
CA HIS A 94 -11.70 1.73 -4.64
C HIS A 94 -10.66 0.78 -4.01
N MET A 95 -9.94 0.03 -4.83
CA MET A 95 -8.96 -0.95 -4.34
C MET A 95 -7.84 -0.34 -3.51
N PRO A 96 -7.23 0.80 -3.91
CA PRO A 96 -6.07 1.33 -3.19
C PRO A 96 -6.40 2.09 -1.91
N SER A 97 -7.67 2.50 -1.70
CA SER A 97 -8.00 3.46 -0.63
C SER A 97 -9.43 3.35 -0.13
N GLY A 98 -10.13 2.25 -0.42
CA GLY A 98 -11.55 2.12 -0.10
C GLY A 98 -11.85 1.71 1.33
N ALA A 99 -11.01 0.86 1.91
CA ALA A 99 -11.26 0.25 3.20
C ALA A 99 -11.27 1.26 4.35
N ALA A 100 -12.28 1.20 5.20
CA ALA A 100 -12.31 1.82 6.52
C ALA A 100 -12.27 0.72 7.58
N LEU A 101 -11.18 0.67 8.33
CA LEU A 101 -10.90 -0.33 9.36
C LEU A 101 -10.64 0.34 10.71
N THR A 102 -10.89 -0.36 11.80
CA THR A 102 -10.33 0.03 13.09
C THR A 102 -8.81 -0.17 13.10
N ALA A 103 -8.08 0.55 13.95
CA ALA A 103 -6.64 0.34 14.11
C ALA A 103 -6.33 -1.10 14.51
N ARG A 104 -7.17 -1.70 15.35
CA ARG A 104 -7.04 -3.10 15.78
C ARG A 104 -7.19 -4.08 14.63
N ASP A 105 -8.18 -3.88 13.77
CA ASP A 105 -8.39 -4.76 12.61
C ASP A 105 -7.27 -4.60 11.58
N TRP A 106 -6.77 -3.36 11.42
CA TRP A 106 -5.63 -3.13 10.54
C TRP A 106 -4.36 -3.77 11.11
N ALA A 107 -4.15 -3.73 12.43
CA ALA A 107 -3.05 -4.44 13.08
C ALA A 107 -3.20 -5.97 12.96
N ARG A 108 -4.41 -6.54 13.04
CA ARG A 108 -4.66 -7.98 12.78
C ARG A 108 -4.26 -8.38 11.37
N PHE A 109 -4.61 -7.55 10.37
CA PHE A 109 -4.17 -7.76 9.01
C PHE A 109 -2.65 -7.72 8.91
N GLY A 110 -2.00 -6.72 9.53
CA GLY A 110 -0.55 -6.63 9.59
C GLY A 110 0.10 -7.86 10.23
N TRP A 111 -0.47 -8.34 11.32
CA TRP A 111 -0.01 -9.55 12.00
C TRP A 111 -0.14 -10.80 11.12
N PHE A 112 -1.26 -10.95 10.43
CA PHE A 112 -1.45 -12.01 9.44
C PHE A 112 -0.35 -12.00 8.37
N VAL A 113 -0.03 -10.83 7.85
CA VAL A 113 1.03 -10.66 6.84
C VAL A 113 2.41 -10.97 7.44
N LEU A 114 2.69 -10.49 8.65
CA LEU A 114 3.95 -10.71 9.36
C LEU A 114 4.18 -12.20 9.69
N GLN A 115 3.09 -12.95 9.93
CA GLN A 115 3.11 -14.40 10.16
C GLN A 115 2.93 -15.19 8.85
N GLU A 116 3.46 -14.66 7.73
CA GLU A 116 3.53 -15.33 6.42
C GLU A 116 2.17 -15.86 5.91
N GLY A 117 1.08 -15.16 6.31
CA GLY A 117 -0.27 -15.52 5.88
C GLY A 117 -0.87 -16.74 6.57
N GLN A 118 -0.23 -17.27 7.60
CA GLN A 118 -0.75 -18.34 8.48
C GLN A 118 -1.28 -19.56 7.70
N GLY A 119 -0.58 -19.97 6.63
CA GLY A 119 -0.98 -21.09 5.76
C GLY A 119 -2.25 -20.85 4.92
N ARG A 120 -2.79 -19.61 4.86
CA ARG A 120 -3.99 -19.27 4.11
C ARG A 120 -3.70 -18.67 2.74
N VAL A 121 -2.48 -18.25 2.52
CA VAL A 121 -1.96 -17.72 1.26
C VAL A 121 -0.66 -18.43 0.91
N ASP A 122 -0.28 -18.41 -0.35
CA ASP A 122 1.00 -18.93 -0.79
C ASP A 122 2.12 -18.04 -0.23
N GLU A 123 3.02 -18.63 0.57
CA GLU A 123 4.11 -17.93 1.27
C GLU A 123 5.10 -17.32 0.27
N ALA A 124 5.42 -18.04 -0.80
CA ALA A 124 6.32 -17.54 -1.83
C ALA A 124 5.71 -16.33 -2.57
N ALA A 125 4.42 -16.36 -2.86
CA ALA A 125 3.72 -15.22 -3.42
C ALA A 125 3.65 -14.03 -2.45
N LEU A 126 3.44 -14.28 -1.16
CA LEU A 126 3.45 -13.24 -0.14
C LEU A 126 4.85 -12.62 0.01
N ALA A 127 5.91 -13.42 -0.01
CA ALA A 127 7.29 -12.94 0.05
C ALA A 127 7.61 -11.99 -1.11
N GLN A 128 7.04 -12.20 -2.31
CA GLN A 128 7.20 -11.28 -3.45
C GLN A 128 6.68 -9.86 -3.16
N CYS A 129 5.74 -9.71 -2.22
CA CYS A 129 5.22 -8.40 -1.83
C CYS A 129 6.30 -7.49 -1.23
N PHE A 130 7.39 -8.06 -0.72
CA PHE A 130 8.48 -7.34 -0.05
C PHE A 130 9.77 -7.28 -0.87
N ILE A 131 9.68 -7.56 -2.17
CA ILE A 131 10.79 -7.42 -3.10
C ILE A 131 10.57 -6.16 -3.93
N GLY A 132 11.49 -5.20 -3.82
CA GLY A 132 11.45 -3.96 -4.60
C GLY A 132 11.78 -4.18 -6.07
N SER A 133 11.29 -3.31 -6.92
CA SER A 133 11.59 -3.33 -8.34
C SER A 133 12.90 -2.59 -8.65
N ARG A 134 13.43 -2.79 -9.87
CA ARG A 134 14.56 -2.00 -10.38
C ARG A 134 14.22 -0.50 -10.45
N ALA A 135 12.98 -0.16 -10.81
CA ALA A 135 12.53 1.22 -10.90
C ALA A 135 12.30 1.88 -9.54
N ASN A 136 12.00 1.09 -8.50
CA ASN A 136 11.92 1.57 -7.12
C ASN A 136 12.28 0.43 -6.14
N PRO A 137 13.52 0.36 -5.65
CA PRO A 137 13.92 -0.63 -4.65
C PRO A 137 13.13 -0.53 -3.34
N GLY A 138 12.57 0.63 -3.03
CA GLY A 138 11.77 0.90 -1.83
C GLY A 138 10.27 0.65 -2.00
N TYR A 139 9.84 -0.06 -3.07
CA TYR A 139 8.44 -0.40 -3.25
C TYR A 139 8.27 -1.82 -3.83
N GLY A 140 7.60 -2.66 -3.05
CA GLY A 140 7.25 -4.02 -3.45
C GLY A 140 5.86 -4.10 -4.12
N LEU A 141 5.13 -5.18 -3.93
CA LEU A 141 3.76 -5.29 -4.41
C LEU A 141 2.81 -4.64 -3.40
N SER A 142 2.49 -3.37 -3.60
CA SER A 142 1.63 -2.54 -2.74
C SER A 142 2.19 -2.18 -1.36
N TRP A 143 3.46 -2.47 -1.09
CA TRP A 143 4.14 -2.16 0.17
C TRP A 143 5.31 -1.22 -0.03
N TRP A 144 5.42 -0.20 0.81
CA TRP A 144 6.62 0.59 0.97
C TRP A 144 7.66 -0.22 1.75
N LEU A 145 8.87 -0.24 1.25
CA LEU A 145 10.03 -0.84 1.88
C LEU A 145 10.95 0.31 2.27
N LEU A 146 10.99 0.63 3.57
CA LEU A 146 11.74 1.80 4.06
C LEU A 146 13.24 1.49 4.08
N ARG A 147 13.87 1.61 2.93
CA ARG A 147 15.28 1.28 2.72
C ARG A 147 15.95 2.18 1.68
N ARG A 148 17.27 2.08 1.60
CA ARG A 148 18.07 2.81 0.61
C ARG A 148 17.54 2.60 -0.81
N GLY A 149 17.51 3.68 -1.59
CA GLY A 149 17.05 3.66 -2.97
C GLY A 149 15.53 3.82 -3.14
N LEU A 150 14.80 4.05 -2.05
CA LEU A 150 13.37 4.35 -2.11
C LEU A 150 13.13 5.61 -2.95
N VAL A 151 12.27 5.49 -3.97
CA VAL A 151 11.76 6.61 -4.75
C VAL A 151 10.44 7.05 -4.15
N ALA A 152 10.40 8.24 -3.56
CA ALA A 152 9.23 8.79 -2.91
C ALA A 152 8.06 9.01 -3.91
N PRO A 153 6.81 8.98 -3.44
CA PRO A 153 5.62 9.01 -4.30
C PRO A 153 5.33 10.38 -4.94
N GLY A 154 6.21 11.37 -4.76
CA GLY A 154 6.02 12.72 -5.28
C GLY A 154 5.29 13.66 -4.32
N ARG A 155 4.76 14.77 -4.84
CA ARG A 155 4.14 15.81 -4.01
C ARG A 155 2.88 15.30 -3.30
N GLY A 156 2.76 15.59 -2.01
CA GLY A 156 1.55 15.36 -1.22
C GLY A 156 1.53 14.06 -0.41
N GLN A 157 2.51 13.18 -0.54
CA GLN A 157 2.66 12.01 0.32
C GLN A 157 4.12 11.88 0.74
N ARG A 158 4.36 11.93 2.04
CA ARG A 158 5.69 11.73 2.60
C ARG A 158 5.87 10.24 2.90
N VAL A 159 6.94 9.70 2.39
CA VAL A 159 7.51 8.41 2.77
C VAL A 159 9.00 8.67 2.85
N ASP A 160 9.57 8.50 4.01
CA ASP A 160 10.98 8.78 4.28
C ASP A 160 11.71 7.55 4.81
N VAL A 161 13.01 7.54 4.63
CA VAL A 161 13.89 6.46 5.08
C VAL A 161 14.88 7.04 6.07
N ASP A 162 14.98 6.37 7.21
CA ASP A 162 16.08 6.55 8.15
C ASP A 162 17.00 5.33 8.11
N LEU A 163 18.14 5.49 7.47
CA LEU A 163 19.09 4.39 7.31
C LEU A 163 19.65 3.87 8.65
N ALA A 164 19.74 4.73 9.67
CA ALA A 164 20.17 4.30 10.99
C ALA A 164 19.08 3.43 11.66
N LEU A 165 17.82 3.80 11.51
CA LEU A 165 16.70 2.97 11.94
C LEU A 165 16.64 1.63 11.19
N GLU A 166 16.80 1.64 9.86
CA GLU A 166 16.84 0.42 9.07
C GLU A 166 17.94 -0.54 9.55
N GLN A 167 19.15 -0.02 9.77
CA GLN A 167 20.26 -0.84 10.27
C GLN A 167 19.97 -1.46 11.64
N ARG A 168 19.36 -0.69 12.54
CA ARG A 168 19.05 -1.11 13.91
C ARG A 168 17.85 -2.06 13.98
N LEU A 169 16.77 -1.71 13.33
CA LEU A 169 15.50 -2.45 13.38
C LEU A 169 15.39 -3.54 12.30
N GLY A 170 16.27 -3.52 11.29
CA GLY A 170 16.15 -4.40 10.12
C GLY A 170 15.10 -3.90 9.14
N PRO A 171 14.58 -4.77 8.27
CA PRO A 171 13.57 -4.39 7.28
C PRO A 171 12.33 -3.79 7.93
N ILE A 172 11.86 -2.66 7.39
CA ILE A 172 10.60 -2.02 7.79
C ILE A 172 9.70 -1.97 6.56
N HIS A 173 8.57 -2.67 6.63
CA HIS A 173 7.57 -2.66 5.58
C HIS A 173 6.38 -1.79 6.02
N MET A 174 5.81 -1.02 5.10
CA MET A 174 4.79 -0.06 5.46
C MET A 174 3.66 0.01 4.42
N ALA A 175 2.42 0.01 4.88
CA ALA A 175 1.30 0.50 4.10
C ALA A 175 1.01 1.95 4.52
N ALA A 176 0.93 2.86 3.53
CA ALA A 176 0.76 4.29 3.75
C ALA A 176 -0.56 4.79 3.15
N GLY A 177 -1.43 5.29 4.00
CA GLY A 177 -2.69 5.93 3.63
C GLY A 177 -2.64 7.45 3.71
N ALA A 178 -3.62 8.11 3.09
CA ALA A 178 -3.78 9.56 3.16
C ALA A 178 -4.02 10.02 4.62
N GLY A 179 -3.45 11.19 4.99
CA GLY A 179 -3.58 11.72 6.34
C GLY A 179 -2.79 10.96 7.38
N ASP A 180 -1.62 10.44 6.98
CA ASP A 180 -0.65 9.77 7.83
C ASP A 180 -1.19 8.51 8.52
N GLN A 181 -2.12 7.81 7.85
CA GLN A 181 -2.50 6.46 8.20
C GLN A 181 -1.32 5.54 7.89
N ARG A 182 -0.87 4.75 8.85
CA ARG A 182 0.30 3.87 8.69
C ARG A 182 0.06 2.50 9.30
N LEU A 183 0.52 1.48 8.59
CA LEU A 183 0.70 0.14 9.13
C LEU A 183 2.17 -0.21 8.91
N TYR A 184 2.93 -0.33 9.98
CA TYR A 184 4.31 -0.79 9.91
C TYR A 184 4.40 -2.25 10.32
N LEU A 185 5.20 -2.99 9.59
CA LEU A 185 5.62 -4.34 9.92
C LEU A 185 7.13 -4.32 10.17
N LEU A 186 7.55 -4.78 11.33
CA LEU A 186 8.95 -4.92 11.73
C LEU A 186 9.25 -6.41 11.93
N PRO A 187 9.66 -7.11 10.86
CA PRO A 187 9.81 -8.58 10.89
C PRO A 187 10.82 -9.06 11.93
N ARG A 188 11.94 -8.35 12.07
CA ARG A 188 13.00 -8.73 13.03
C ARG A 188 12.53 -8.64 14.49
N GLN A 189 11.70 -7.66 14.82
CA GLN A 189 11.15 -7.44 16.16
C GLN A 189 9.86 -8.21 16.41
N GLN A 190 9.24 -8.76 15.37
CA GLN A 190 7.89 -9.34 15.41
C GLN A 190 6.87 -8.32 15.94
N ILE A 191 6.93 -7.09 15.43
CA ILE A 191 6.05 -5.98 15.85
C ILE A 191 5.23 -5.49 14.66
N VAL A 192 3.95 -5.21 14.93
CA VAL A 192 3.04 -4.50 14.02
C VAL A 192 2.57 -3.23 14.70
N ILE A 193 2.66 -2.10 13.98
CA ILE A 193 2.19 -0.81 14.47
C ILE A 193 1.14 -0.27 13.52
N ALA A 194 -0.11 -0.15 13.97
CA ALA A 194 -1.17 0.53 13.25
C ALA A 194 -1.34 1.94 13.82
N ARG A 195 -0.98 2.95 13.03
CA ARG A 195 -1.19 4.36 13.35
C ARG A 195 -2.35 4.90 12.54
N GLN A 196 -3.35 5.43 13.22
CA GLN A 196 -4.45 6.15 12.60
C GLN A 196 -4.51 7.58 13.15
N ALA A 197 -4.71 8.55 12.27
CA ALA A 197 -4.91 9.94 12.61
C ALA A 197 -6.33 10.36 12.23
N THR A 198 -6.95 11.18 13.08
CA THR A 198 -8.22 11.83 12.79
C THR A 198 -7.98 13.11 11.99
N GLY A 199 -8.97 13.55 11.20
CA GLY A 199 -8.86 14.81 10.47
C GLY A 199 -7.93 14.77 9.27
N ILE A 200 -8.11 13.83 8.36
CA ILE A 200 -7.31 13.65 7.13
C ILE A 200 -7.06 14.98 6.39
N LEU A 201 -8.07 15.84 6.28
CA LEU A 201 -7.92 17.14 5.61
C LEU A 201 -6.99 18.09 6.38
N ARG A 202 -7.03 18.05 7.71
CA ARG A 202 -6.12 18.83 8.56
C ARG A 202 -4.69 18.31 8.43
N ALA A 203 -4.51 16.99 8.48
CA ALA A 203 -3.21 16.36 8.30
C ALA A 203 -2.60 16.66 6.91
N LEU A 204 -3.40 16.70 5.85
CA LEU A 204 -2.95 17.08 4.52
C LEU A 204 -2.55 18.57 4.42
N ARG A 205 -3.14 19.44 5.24
CA ARG A 205 -2.77 20.86 5.32
C ARG A 205 -1.51 21.08 6.15
N SER A 206 -1.40 20.42 7.31
CA SER A 206 -0.26 20.55 8.22
C SER A 206 1.05 20.01 7.65
N ARG A 207 1.00 19.15 6.63
CA ARG A 207 2.19 18.69 5.89
C ARG A 207 3.00 19.79 5.20
N ARG A 208 2.44 20.99 5.09
CA ARG A 208 3.14 22.16 4.52
C ARG A 208 3.90 22.96 5.58
N GLU A 209 3.69 22.66 6.87
CA GLU A 209 4.33 23.36 7.98
C GLU A 209 5.61 22.63 8.40
N PRO A 210 6.67 23.38 8.76
CA PRO A 210 7.86 22.79 9.42
C PRO A 210 7.44 22.08 10.71
N GLY A 211 7.93 20.86 10.95
CA GLY A 211 7.58 20.06 12.13
C GLY A 211 6.36 19.14 11.97
N GLY A 212 5.88 18.91 10.72
CA GLY A 212 4.85 17.90 10.43
C GLY A 212 5.38 16.47 10.65
N TYR A 213 4.44 15.53 10.78
CA TYR A 213 4.73 14.10 10.95
C TYR A 213 5.71 13.55 9.89
N THR A 214 6.72 12.80 10.36
CA THR A 214 7.59 11.97 9.53
C THR A 214 7.61 10.54 10.04
N ASP A 215 7.77 9.57 9.14
CA ASP A 215 7.86 8.15 9.52
C ASP A 215 9.10 7.89 10.39
N ALA A 216 10.23 8.53 10.04
CA ALA A 216 11.49 8.39 10.77
C ALA A 216 11.39 8.91 12.21
N GLU A 217 10.85 10.12 12.42
CA GLU A 217 10.69 10.70 13.75
C GLU A 217 9.75 9.89 14.63
N PHE A 218 8.62 9.45 14.06
CA PHE A 218 7.67 8.60 14.78
C PHE A 218 8.30 7.29 15.25
N LEU A 219 9.04 6.61 14.38
CA LEU A 219 9.69 5.35 14.75
C LEU A 219 10.83 5.57 15.74
N ARG A 220 11.62 6.66 15.61
CA ARG A 220 12.62 7.01 16.62
C ARG A 220 11.99 7.23 17.99
N THR A 221 10.91 8.00 18.06
CA THR A 221 10.21 8.25 19.35
C THR A 221 9.76 6.94 20.00
N LEU A 222 9.36 5.94 19.24
CA LEU A 222 8.93 4.65 19.79
C LEU A 222 10.09 3.75 20.23
N PHE A 223 11.24 3.83 19.56
CA PHE A 223 12.34 2.89 19.78
C PHE A 223 13.58 3.51 20.45
N ASP A 224 13.66 4.85 20.56
CA ASP A 224 14.73 5.59 21.24
C ASP A 224 14.30 6.11 22.61
N ALA A 225 13.03 5.97 22.99
CA ALA A 225 12.58 6.38 24.32
C ALA A 225 13.40 5.65 25.40
N PRO A 226 14.00 6.35 26.37
CA PRO A 226 14.64 5.69 27.50
C PRO A 226 13.57 4.87 28.23
N GLY A 227 13.88 3.59 28.50
CA GLY A 227 13.05 2.68 29.28
C GLY A 227 12.97 3.10 30.75
#